data_4503098d96faa63f207c35be2d974f2d
#
_entry.id   4503098d96faa63f207c35be2d974f2d
#
_cell.length_a   1.000
_cell.length_b   1.000
_cell.length_c   1.000
_cell.angle_alpha   90.00
_cell.angle_beta   90.00
_cell.angle_gamma   90.00
#
_symmetry.space_group_name_H-M   'P 1'
#
loop_
_entity.id
_entity.type
_entity.pdbx_description
1 polymer ?
#
loop_
_entity_poly.entity_id
_entity_poly.type
_entity_poly.pdbx_seq_one_letter_code
_entity_poly.pdbx_strand_id
1 'polypeptide(L)'
;LKEYGTSVFRCSLCGDCEEVCPAGLPLKGLWLALREELSRTGDAPEKIRMIRTNLEDSHNVFAEDNDERGDWVDDMRKPPKGGGQKAKADVVYFTGCVGAYFPLAQKIPMAFVEILDAGGVDFTIMAGDEWCCGFPLQGSGQSEGLPAIIAHNVAAAKARGARKVVFT
;
A
#
# COMPACT_ATOMS: atom_id res chain seq x y z
N LEU A 1 3.34 -7.36 -28.36
CA LEU A 1 2.94 -7.23 -26.95
C LEU A 1 1.78 -6.25 -26.77
N LYS A 2 1.78 -5.11 -27.45
CA LYS A 2 0.74 -4.07 -27.33
C LYS A 2 -0.69 -4.61 -27.49
N GLU A 3 -0.92 -5.53 -28.41
CA GLU A 3 -2.21 -6.17 -28.66
C GLU A 3 -2.76 -6.92 -27.43
N TYR A 4 -1.87 -7.48 -26.62
CA TYR A 4 -2.21 -8.25 -25.42
C TYR A 4 -2.17 -7.43 -24.13
N GLY A 5 -1.72 -6.16 -24.19
CA GLY A 5 -1.50 -5.32 -23.02
C GLY A 5 -2.72 -5.29 -22.08
N THR A 6 -3.90 -4.97 -22.63
CA THR A 6 -5.13 -4.91 -21.82
C THR A 6 -5.47 -6.26 -21.16
N SER A 7 -5.26 -7.37 -21.86
CA SER A 7 -5.57 -8.71 -21.34
C SER A 7 -4.67 -9.10 -20.17
N VAL A 8 -3.37 -8.79 -20.26
CA VAL A 8 -2.39 -9.05 -19.21
C VAL A 8 -2.74 -8.31 -17.91
N PHE A 9 -3.24 -7.07 -18.02
CA PHE A 9 -3.65 -6.27 -16.86
C PHE A 9 -5.04 -6.62 -16.30
N ARG A 10 -5.82 -7.47 -16.97
CA ARG A 10 -7.08 -8.02 -16.42
C ARG A 10 -6.84 -9.16 -15.42
N CYS A 11 -5.66 -9.77 -15.42
CA CYS A 11 -5.31 -10.79 -14.45
C CYS A 11 -5.24 -10.18 -13.03
N SER A 12 -5.93 -10.81 -12.06
CA SER A 12 -5.91 -10.38 -10.65
C SER A 12 -4.65 -10.82 -9.88
N LEU A 13 -3.77 -11.60 -10.52
CA LEU A 13 -2.59 -12.21 -9.91
C LEU A 13 -2.93 -13.15 -8.72
N CYS A 14 -4.12 -13.76 -8.72
CA CYS A 14 -4.55 -14.67 -7.63
C CYS A 14 -3.69 -15.92 -7.49
N GLY A 15 -3.03 -16.36 -8.56
CA GLY A 15 -2.18 -17.55 -8.53
C GLY A 15 -2.87 -18.87 -8.88
N ASP A 16 -4.20 -18.93 -8.98
CA ASP A 16 -4.96 -20.18 -9.23
C ASP A 16 -4.45 -20.94 -10.46
N CYS A 17 -4.05 -20.22 -11.52
CA CYS A 17 -3.50 -20.86 -12.72
C CYS A 17 -2.17 -21.59 -12.46
N GLU A 18 -1.40 -21.12 -11.48
CA GLU A 18 -0.13 -21.74 -11.05
C GLU A 18 -0.41 -23.00 -10.22
N GLU A 19 -1.34 -22.92 -9.28
CA GLU A 19 -1.73 -24.04 -8.40
C GLU A 19 -2.29 -25.24 -9.19
N VAL A 20 -3.05 -24.99 -10.25
CA VAL A 20 -3.65 -26.06 -11.06
C VAL A 20 -2.80 -26.47 -12.25
N CYS A 21 -1.63 -25.88 -12.44
CA CYS A 21 -0.78 -26.16 -13.59
C CYS A 21 -0.12 -27.53 -13.50
N PRO A 22 -0.44 -28.50 -14.37
CA PRO A 22 0.13 -29.85 -14.27
C PRO A 22 1.64 -29.89 -14.58
N ALA A 23 2.16 -28.84 -15.23
CA ALA A 23 3.58 -28.69 -15.54
C ALA A 23 4.36 -27.92 -14.45
N GLY A 24 3.70 -27.42 -13.38
CA GLY A 24 4.34 -26.67 -12.30
C GLY A 24 4.96 -25.36 -12.75
N LEU A 25 4.39 -24.70 -13.76
CA LEU A 25 4.94 -23.44 -14.29
C LEU A 25 4.64 -22.28 -13.35
N PRO A 26 5.61 -21.37 -13.07
CA PRO A 26 5.42 -20.19 -12.23
C PRO A 26 4.65 -19.09 -12.99
N LEU A 27 3.37 -19.33 -13.26
CA LEU A 27 2.55 -18.48 -14.14
C LEU A 27 2.33 -17.08 -13.58
N LYS A 28 2.24 -16.93 -12.26
CA LYS A 28 2.15 -15.61 -11.61
C LYS A 28 3.39 -14.76 -11.88
N GLY A 29 4.58 -15.38 -11.78
CA GLY A 29 5.85 -14.72 -12.13
C GLY A 29 5.90 -14.31 -13.60
N LEU A 30 5.39 -15.17 -14.50
CA LEU A 30 5.30 -14.85 -15.93
C LEU A 30 4.40 -13.64 -16.19
N TRP A 31 3.22 -13.57 -15.54
CA TRP A 31 2.32 -12.42 -15.69
C TRP A 31 2.96 -11.12 -15.18
N LEU A 32 3.70 -11.16 -14.07
CA LEU A 32 4.44 -10.00 -13.58
C LEU A 32 5.53 -9.56 -14.55
N ALA A 33 6.32 -10.49 -15.09
CA ALA A 33 7.35 -10.17 -16.07
C ALA A 33 6.77 -9.56 -17.36
N LEU A 34 5.61 -10.04 -17.82
CA LEU A 34 4.90 -9.45 -18.96
C LEU A 34 4.42 -8.02 -18.66
N ARG A 35 3.95 -7.75 -17.44
CA ARG A 35 3.56 -6.39 -17.02
C ARG A 35 4.77 -5.46 -16.97
N GLU A 36 5.90 -5.92 -16.45
CA GLU A 36 7.14 -5.15 -16.43
C GLU A 36 7.58 -4.76 -17.85
N GLU A 37 7.56 -5.71 -18.77
CA GLU A 37 7.91 -5.43 -20.16
C GLU A 37 6.94 -4.44 -20.83
N LEU A 38 5.62 -4.61 -20.65
CA LEU A 38 4.62 -3.69 -21.17
C LEU A 38 4.74 -2.28 -20.55
N SER A 39 5.07 -2.18 -19.27
CA SER A 39 5.30 -0.89 -18.61
C SER A 39 6.58 -0.22 -19.11
N ARG A 40 7.65 -1.00 -19.30
CA ARG A 40 8.94 -0.53 -19.81
C ARG A 40 8.84 -0.03 -21.27
N THR A 41 8.06 -0.70 -22.12
CA THR A 41 7.86 -0.30 -23.52
C THR A 41 6.81 0.80 -23.71
N GLY A 42 6.12 1.21 -22.63
CA GLY A 42 5.04 2.21 -22.71
C GLY A 42 3.72 1.67 -23.24
N ASP A 43 3.59 0.34 -23.40
CA ASP A 43 2.40 -0.34 -23.91
C ASP A 43 1.38 -0.68 -22.79
N ALA A 44 1.70 -0.38 -21.52
CA ALA A 44 0.76 -0.51 -20.42
C ALA A 44 -0.42 0.46 -20.58
N PRO A 45 -1.65 0.09 -20.17
CA PRO A 45 -2.80 0.98 -20.18
C PRO A 45 -2.52 2.28 -19.42
N GLU A 46 -3.12 3.38 -19.88
CA GLU A 46 -2.90 4.72 -19.32
C GLU A 46 -3.14 4.77 -17.80
N LYS A 47 -4.23 4.18 -17.31
CA LYS A 47 -4.55 4.13 -15.87
C LYS A 47 -3.49 3.39 -15.04
N ILE A 48 -2.80 2.43 -15.65
CA ILE A 48 -1.68 1.72 -15.00
C ILE A 48 -0.46 2.63 -14.89
N ARG A 49 -0.17 3.41 -15.93
CA ARG A 49 0.94 4.38 -15.90
C ARG A 49 0.72 5.49 -14.87
N MET A 50 -0.54 5.94 -14.70
CA MET A 50 -0.92 6.93 -13.69
C MET A 50 -0.59 6.50 -12.25
N ILE A 51 -0.58 5.19 -11.96
CA ILE A 51 -0.21 4.69 -10.63
C ILE A 51 1.17 5.21 -10.22
N ARG A 52 2.14 5.13 -11.12
CA ARG A 52 3.50 5.62 -10.86
C ARG A 52 3.51 7.13 -10.61
N THR A 53 2.87 7.90 -11.47
CA THR A 53 2.77 9.35 -11.32
C THR A 53 2.16 9.73 -9.97
N ASN A 54 1.03 9.13 -9.60
CA ASN A 54 0.39 9.40 -8.32
C ASN A 54 1.31 9.08 -7.12
N LEU A 55 2.06 7.99 -7.19
CA LEU A 55 2.98 7.63 -6.13
C LEU A 55 4.22 8.52 -6.04
N GLU A 56 4.72 9.00 -7.18
CA GLU A 56 5.84 9.93 -7.23
C GLU A 56 5.43 11.32 -6.72
N ASP A 57 4.24 11.79 -7.07
CA ASP A 57 3.77 13.14 -6.74
C ASP A 57 3.13 13.23 -5.35
N SER A 58 2.29 12.25 -4.97
CA SER A 58 1.44 12.31 -3.78
C SER A 58 1.70 11.19 -2.78
N HIS A 59 2.63 10.27 -3.06
CA HIS A 59 2.98 9.12 -2.22
C HIS A 59 1.83 8.14 -1.93
N ASN A 60 0.70 8.27 -2.64
CA ASN A 60 -0.47 7.40 -2.54
C ASN A 60 -1.13 7.18 -3.91
N VAL A 61 -1.91 6.11 -4.03
CA VAL A 61 -2.55 5.71 -5.31
C VAL A 61 -3.74 6.58 -5.71
N PHE A 62 -4.29 7.34 -4.78
CA PHE A 62 -5.48 8.16 -4.98
C PHE A 62 -5.14 9.58 -5.46
N ALA A 63 -3.86 9.97 -5.46
CA ALA A 63 -3.38 11.32 -5.71
C ALA A 63 -3.94 12.38 -4.73
N GLU A 64 -4.29 11.95 -3.53
CA GLU A 64 -4.73 12.84 -2.45
C GLU A 64 -3.54 13.49 -1.74
N ASP A 65 -3.78 14.55 -0.97
CA ASP A 65 -2.74 15.15 -0.14
C ASP A 65 -2.27 14.14 0.92
N ASN A 66 -0.96 13.88 0.95
CA ASN A 66 -0.44 12.88 1.88
C ASN A 66 -0.47 13.33 3.34
N ASP A 67 -0.53 14.64 3.60
CA ASP A 67 -0.66 15.18 4.95
C ASP A 67 -2.04 14.85 5.56
N GLU A 68 -3.08 14.68 4.73
CA GLU A 68 -4.44 14.28 5.13
C GLU A 68 -4.58 12.77 5.40
N ARG A 69 -3.50 11.98 5.26
CA ARG A 69 -3.54 10.53 5.44
C ARG A 69 -4.03 10.08 6.82
N GLY A 70 -3.94 10.92 7.81
CA GLY A 70 -4.37 10.64 9.19
C GLY A 70 -5.79 11.08 9.53
N ASP A 71 -6.47 11.83 8.67
CA ASP A 71 -7.73 12.55 8.99
C ASP A 71 -8.90 11.63 9.33
N TRP A 72 -8.87 10.38 8.85
CA TRP A 72 -9.87 9.37 9.23
C TRP A 72 -9.98 9.15 10.76
N VAL A 73 -8.95 9.50 11.52
CA VAL A 73 -8.97 9.42 13.00
C VAL A 73 -9.96 10.40 13.60
N ASP A 74 -10.14 11.56 12.98
CA ASP A 74 -11.03 12.61 13.48
C ASP A 74 -12.52 12.21 13.35
N ASP A 75 -12.84 11.28 12.47
CA ASP A 75 -14.18 10.70 12.31
C ASP A 75 -14.51 9.60 13.34
N MET A 76 -13.54 9.21 14.16
CA MET A 76 -13.76 8.19 15.18
C MET A 76 -14.59 8.74 16.35
N ARG A 77 -15.55 7.94 16.84
CA ARG A 77 -16.35 8.31 18.04
C ARG A 77 -15.49 8.47 19.30
N LYS A 78 -14.42 7.74 19.39
CA LYS A 78 -13.43 7.75 20.47
C LYS A 78 -12.04 7.65 19.88
N PRO A 79 -11.46 8.75 19.40
CA PRO A 79 -10.12 8.72 18.87
C PRO A 79 -9.10 8.38 19.98
N PRO A 80 -8.04 7.68 19.68
CA PRO A 80 -6.96 7.41 20.62
C PRO A 80 -6.29 8.72 21.04
N LYS A 81 -5.67 8.73 22.22
CA LYS A 81 -4.98 9.91 22.73
C LYS A 81 -3.96 10.43 21.72
N GLY A 82 -3.98 11.75 21.48
CA GLY A 82 -3.09 12.40 20.51
C GLY A 82 -3.37 12.00 19.05
N GLY A 83 -4.61 11.62 18.72
CA GLY A 83 -4.97 11.19 17.37
C GLY A 83 -4.24 9.92 16.93
N GLY A 84 -3.74 9.10 17.87
CA GLY A 84 -2.93 7.93 17.57
C GLY A 84 -1.53 8.24 17.04
N GLN A 85 -1.13 9.50 17.01
CA GLN A 85 0.18 9.93 16.55
C GLN A 85 1.10 10.21 17.74
N LYS A 86 2.15 9.42 17.88
CA LYS A 86 3.19 9.56 18.90
C LYS A 86 4.55 9.66 18.25
N ALA A 87 5.44 10.46 18.85
CA ALA A 87 6.83 10.53 18.39
C ALA A 87 7.58 9.19 18.55
N LYS A 88 7.19 8.39 19.56
CA LYS A 88 7.76 7.07 19.86
C LYS A 88 6.66 6.11 20.27
N ALA A 89 6.76 4.87 19.80
CA ALA A 89 5.91 3.76 20.21
C ALA A 89 6.56 2.42 19.86
N ASP A 90 6.22 1.37 20.59
CA ASP A 90 6.69 0.00 20.33
C ASP A 90 6.17 -0.57 19.00
N VAL A 91 4.97 -0.15 18.60
CA VAL A 91 4.26 -0.64 17.42
C VAL A 91 3.91 0.51 16.49
N VAL A 92 4.22 0.38 15.21
CA VAL A 92 3.66 1.23 14.16
C VAL A 92 2.50 0.50 13.52
N TYR A 93 1.33 1.12 13.46
CA TYR A 93 0.24 0.68 12.62
C TYR A 93 0.36 1.35 11.26
N PHE A 94 0.60 0.54 10.24
CA PHE A 94 0.66 0.92 8.84
C PHE A 94 -0.77 0.89 8.26
N THR A 95 -1.36 2.05 8.00
CA THR A 95 -2.77 2.17 7.60
C THR A 95 -3.00 1.74 6.15
N GLY A 96 -2.04 2.05 5.27
CA GLY A 96 -2.18 1.86 3.83
C GLY A 96 -3.09 2.88 3.15
N CYS A 97 -2.95 3.03 1.82
CA CYS A 97 -3.70 4.04 1.07
C CYS A 97 -5.21 3.80 1.10
N VAL A 98 -5.64 2.52 1.00
CA VAL A 98 -7.08 2.19 0.96
C VAL A 98 -7.74 2.50 2.30
N GLY A 99 -7.09 2.13 3.41
CA GLY A 99 -7.59 2.44 4.76
C GLY A 99 -7.63 3.94 5.04
N ALA A 100 -6.66 4.69 4.51
CA ALA A 100 -6.57 6.14 4.75
C ALA A 100 -7.60 6.95 3.93
N TYR A 101 -7.72 6.68 2.62
CA TYR A 101 -8.43 7.58 1.70
C TYR A 101 -9.74 7.04 1.14
N PHE A 102 -10.02 5.72 1.26
CA PHE A 102 -11.25 5.17 0.71
C PHE A 102 -12.34 5.12 1.79
N PRO A 103 -13.38 5.98 1.73
CA PRO A 103 -14.32 6.17 2.84
C PRO A 103 -14.99 4.90 3.36
N LEU A 104 -15.31 3.96 2.44
CA LEU A 104 -15.93 2.69 2.84
C LEU A 104 -14.97 1.76 3.58
N ALA A 105 -13.66 1.91 3.38
CA ALA A 105 -12.64 1.10 4.03
C ALA A 105 -12.13 1.71 5.33
N GLN A 106 -12.34 3.00 5.59
CA GLN A 106 -11.88 3.68 6.81
C GLN A 106 -12.39 3.04 8.11
N LYS A 107 -13.52 2.34 8.06
CA LYS A 107 -14.03 1.56 9.20
C LYS A 107 -13.06 0.46 9.66
N ILE A 108 -12.19 -0.03 8.77
CA ILE A 108 -11.20 -1.07 9.10
C ILE A 108 -10.12 -0.51 10.02
N PRO A 109 -9.37 0.54 9.64
CA PRO A 109 -8.37 1.14 10.52
C PRO A 109 -8.97 1.69 11.81
N MET A 110 -10.17 2.28 11.78
CA MET A 110 -10.86 2.75 12.99
C MET A 110 -11.09 1.59 13.98
N ALA A 111 -11.68 0.49 13.53
CA ALA A 111 -11.91 -0.68 14.38
C ALA A 111 -10.59 -1.29 14.89
N PHE A 112 -9.57 -1.34 14.05
CA PHE A 112 -8.28 -1.91 14.43
C PHE A 112 -7.58 -1.05 15.50
N VAL A 113 -7.61 0.27 15.37
CA VAL A 113 -7.09 1.19 16.38
C VAL A 113 -7.85 1.08 17.71
N GLU A 114 -9.17 0.91 17.68
CA GLU A 114 -9.96 0.64 18.91
C GLU A 114 -9.51 -0.65 19.60
N ILE A 115 -9.20 -1.70 18.82
CA ILE A 115 -8.67 -2.98 19.37
C ILE A 115 -7.29 -2.76 19.99
N LEU A 116 -6.39 -2.04 19.33
CA LEU A 116 -5.06 -1.75 19.86
C LEU A 116 -5.12 -0.95 21.15
N ASP A 117 -5.98 0.08 21.20
CA ASP A 117 -6.17 0.94 22.37
C ASP A 117 -6.79 0.15 23.55
N ALA A 118 -7.83 -0.63 23.30
CA ALA A 118 -8.45 -1.50 24.29
C ALA A 118 -7.50 -2.58 24.83
N GLY A 119 -6.59 -3.06 23.99
CA GLY A 119 -5.55 -4.01 24.35
C GLY A 119 -4.38 -3.39 25.10
N GLY A 120 -4.37 -2.08 25.32
CA GLY A 120 -3.27 -1.36 25.97
C GLY A 120 -1.96 -1.40 25.18
N VAL A 121 -2.03 -1.58 23.86
CA VAL A 121 -0.84 -1.62 23.00
C VAL A 121 -0.24 -0.23 22.87
N ASP A 122 1.06 -0.11 23.07
CA ASP A 122 1.78 1.13 22.77
C ASP A 122 2.02 1.24 21.27
N PHE A 123 1.11 1.91 20.57
CA PHE A 123 1.14 2.07 19.12
C PHE A 123 1.14 3.53 18.67
N THR A 124 1.51 3.73 17.41
CA THR A 124 1.38 4.99 16.67
C THR A 124 1.03 4.71 15.21
N ILE A 125 0.29 5.62 14.58
CA ILE A 125 0.18 5.72 13.12
C ILE A 125 1.26 6.67 12.59
N MET A 126 1.61 6.53 11.31
CA MET A 126 2.60 7.41 10.69
C MET A 126 1.97 8.66 10.04
N ALA A 127 0.66 8.60 9.74
CA ALA A 127 -0.08 9.68 9.08
C ALA A 127 0.67 10.19 7.82
N GLY A 128 0.89 11.49 7.66
CA GLY A 128 1.57 12.07 6.51
C GLY A 128 2.98 11.53 6.22
N ASP A 129 3.66 10.95 7.22
CA ASP A 129 4.96 10.30 7.02
C ASP A 129 4.84 8.87 6.42
N GLU A 130 3.64 8.33 6.29
CA GLU A 130 3.42 7.03 5.66
C GLU A 130 3.25 7.19 4.15
N TRP A 131 4.07 6.51 3.37
CA TRP A 131 3.89 6.39 1.92
C TRP A 131 3.16 5.11 1.57
N CYS A 132 2.75 4.97 0.30
CA CYS A 132 2.15 3.74 -0.21
C CYS A 132 3.00 2.51 0.16
N CYS A 133 2.36 1.35 0.34
CA CYS A 133 3.06 0.08 0.59
C CYS A 133 3.90 -0.41 -0.61
N GLY A 134 3.69 0.17 -1.81
CA GLY A 134 4.39 -0.22 -3.04
C GLY A 134 3.74 -1.37 -3.81
N PHE A 135 2.79 -2.11 -3.25
CA PHE A 135 2.12 -3.21 -3.93
C PHE A 135 1.53 -2.81 -5.31
N PRO A 136 0.90 -1.63 -5.47
CA PRO A 136 0.40 -1.20 -6.77
C PRO A 136 1.49 -1.09 -7.85
N LEU A 137 2.70 -0.65 -7.49
CA LEU A 137 3.84 -0.62 -8.44
C LEU A 137 4.26 -2.04 -8.81
N GLN A 138 4.42 -2.92 -7.84
CA GLN A 138 4.78 -4.31 -8.09
C GLN A 138 3.74 -4.98 -8.98
N GLY A 139 2.46 -4.90 -8.60
CA GLY A 139 1.36 -5.52 -9.34
C GLY A 139 1.15 -4.93 -10.73
N SER A 140 1.57 -3.70 -10.98
CA SER A 140 1.50 -3.05 -12.29
C SER A 140 2.75 -3.22 -13.17
N GLY A 141 3.79 -3.93 -12.68
CA GLY A 141 5.05 -4.10 -13.41
C GLY A 141 5.88 -2.82 -13.47
N GLN A 142 5.86 -2.02 -12.41
CA GLN A 142 6.63 -0.77 -12.29
C GLN A 142 7.55 -0.83 -11.06
N SER A 143 8.16 -1.98 -10.84
CA SER A 143 8.92 -2.31 -9.62
C SER A 143 10.14 -1.41 -9.36
N GLU A 144 10.59 -0.64 -10.33
CA GLU A 144 11.73 0.28 -10.20
C GLU A 144 11.55 1.30 -9.08
N GLY A 145 10.30 1.75 -8.81
CA GLY A 145 9.98 2.70 -7.75
C GLY A 145 9.95 2.12 -6.33
N LEU A 146 9.92 0.79 -6.19
CA LEU A 146 9.75 0.12 -4.89
C LEU A 146 10.85 0.40 -3.87
N PRO A 147 12.16 0.38 -4.23
CA PRO A 147 13.22 0.55 -3.24
C PRO A 147 13.12 1.86 -2.47
N ALA A 148 12.76 2.95 -3.14
CA ALA A 148 12.62 4.27 -2.50
C ALA A 148 11.46 4.29 -1.49
N ILE A 149 10.29 3.76 -1.88
CA ILE A 149 9.10 3.69 -1.03
C ILE A 149 9.36 2.82 0.20
N ILE A 150 9.96 1.64 0.00
CA ILE A 150 10.30 0.73 1.11
C ILE A 150 11.28 1.39 2.06
N ALA A 151 12.35 2.00 1.53
CA ALA A 151 13.35 2.67 2.35
C ALA A 151 12.75 3.79 3.19
N HIS A 152 11.86 4.61 2.61
CA HIS A 152 11.16 5.68 3.31
C HIS A 152 10.29 5.13 4.45
N ASN A 153 9.40 4.18 4.17
CA ASN A 153 8.49 3.63 5.19
C ASN A 153 9.25 2.93 6.33
N VAL A 154 10.33 2.22 6.01
CA VAL A 154 11.19 1.60 7.01
C VAL A 154 11.90 2.66 7.86
N ALA A 155 12.39 3.73 7.26
CA ALA A 155 13.01 4.84 7.99
C ALA A 155 12.01 5.55 8.90
N ALA A 156 10.79 5.83 8.41
CA ALA A 156 9.72 6.45 9.18
C ALA A 156 9.28 5.62 10.40
N ALA A 157 9.16 4.30 10.22
CA ALA A 157 8.86 3.39 11.32
C ALA A 157 10.01 3.31 12.35
N LYS A 158 11.24 3.21 11.88
CA LYS A 158 12.43 3.22 12.76
C LYS A 158 12.59 4.54 13.52
N ALA A 159 12.30 5.67 12.89
CA ALA A 159 12.35 6.97 13.54
C ALA A 159 11.40 7.06 14.75
N ARG A 160 10.31 6.30 14.75
CA ARG A 160 9.36 6.16 15.87
C ARG A 160 9.82 5.15 16.93
N GLY A 161 10.96 4.50 16.77
CA GLY A 161 11.48 3.50 17.70
C GLY A 161 10.70 2.18 17.67
N ALA A 162 9.88 1.96 16.65
CA ALA A 162 9.03 0.79 16.55
C ALA A 162 9.83 -0.52 16.42
N ARG A 163 9.44 -1.50 17.20
CA ARG A 163 9.95 -2.87 17.14
C ARG A 163 9.11 -3.77 16.26
N LYS A 164 7.86 -3.36 16.00
CA LYS A 164 6.89 -4.09 15.17
C LYS A 164 6.14 -3.12 14.29
N VAL A 165 5.78 -3.59 13.09
CA VAL A 165 4.82 -2.96 12.21
C VAL A 165 3.64 -3.91 12.07
N VAL A 166 2.42 -3.40 12.24
CA VAL A 166 1.18 -4.14 12.05
C VAL A 166 0.34 -3.46 10.97
N PHE A 167 -0.44 -4.23 10.25
CA PHE A 167 -1.29 -3.75 9.15
C PHE A 167 -2.54 -4.60 9.03
N THR A 168 -3.58 -4.08 8.38
CA THR A 168 -4.85 -4.74 8.11
C THR A 168 -5.12 -4.87 6.62
#